data_b50cdc80b80456d2456d944963131bc6
#
_entry.id   b50cdc80b80456d2456d944963131bc6
#
_cell.length_a   1.000
_cell.length_b   1.000
_cell.length_c   1.000
_cell.angle_alpha   90.00
_cell.angle_beta   90.00
_cell.angle_gamma   90.00
#
_symmetry.space_group_name_H-M   'P 1'
#
loop_
_entity.id
_entity.type
_entity.pdbx_description
1 polymer ?
#
loop_
_entity_poly.entity_id
_entity_poly.type
_entity_poly.pdbx_seq_one_letter_code
_entity_poly.pdbx_strand_id
1 'polypeptide(L)'
;MPKSAPFEEHTDRYEQWFDEHTEAYRAEIDALSRLVPADAFGLEIGVGSGRFAEPLEIETGVDPAVEMLEYADDRGIDVVRGVAEALPFRTDRFDVAVIVTTICFVDDVPATFAEARRVLRPGGSLVVGYIDRESPVGQQYQEYKDENPFYRDATFVSTDELVDDLEDAGFADFEFVQTIFEWPGEMDEVDPVRDGYGEGSFVGIEAVVPDE
;
A
#
# COMPACT_ATOMS: atom_id res chain seq x y z
N MET A 1 -1.42 9.18 -16.97
CA MET A 1 -2.67 8.37 -16.83
C MET A 1 -2.38 7.25 -15.88
N PRO A 2 -3.26 6.94 -14.92
CA PRO A 2 -2.98 5.91 -13.94
C PRO A 2 -2.64 4.58 -14.62
N LYS A 3 -1.64 3.87 -14.07
CA LYS A 3 -1.17 2.57 -14.57
C LYS A 3 -2.11 1.43 -14.16
N SER A 4 -3.43 1.66 -14.25
CA SER A 4 -4.49 0.74 -13.78
C SER A 4 -4.92 -0.33 -14.80
N ALA A 5 -4.56 -0.17 -16.08
CA ALA A 5 -5.02 -1.07 -17.13
C ALA A 5 -4.74 -2.57 -16.90
N PRO A 6 -3.55 -2.99 -16.40
CA PRO A 6 -3.31 -4.41 -16.11
C PRO A 6 -4.23 -4.97 -15.02
N PHE A 7 -4.64 -4.15 -14.07
CA PHE A 7 -5.52 -4.53 -12.97
C PHE A 7 -6.98 -4.70 -13.44
N GLU A 8 -7.44 -3.87 -14.38
CA GLU A 8 -8.75 -4.03 -15.02
C GLU A 8 -8.80 -5.26 -15.95
N GLU A 9 -7.71 -5.52 -16.70
CA GLU A 9 -7.66 -6.62 -17.68
C GLU A 9 -7.42 -8.00 -17.05
N HIS A 10 -6.81 -8.06 -15.86
CA HIS A 10 -6.34 -9.30 -15.23
C HIS A 10 -6.73 -9.42 -13.75
N THR A 11 -7.91 -8.89 -13.37
CA THR A 11 -8.41 -8.90 -11.97
C THR A 11 -8.42 -10.29 -11.36
N ASP A 12 -8.90 -11.32 -12.10
CA ASP A 12 -8.91 -12.71 -11.62
C ASP A 12 -7.49 -13.23 -11.30
N ARG A 13 -6.50 -12.86 -12.12
CA ARG A 13 -5.10 -13.25 -11.90
C ARG A 13 -4.50 -12.53 -10.69
N TYR A 14 -4.90 -11.28 -10.45
CA TYR A 14 -4.52 -10.53 -9.27
C TYR A 14 -5.06 -11.21 -8.01
N GLU A 15 -6.35 -11.58 -7.99
CA GLU A 15 -6.97 -12.30 -6.90
C GLU A 15 -6.30 -13.66 -6.64
N GLN A 16 -6.00 -14.42 -7.70
CA GLN A 16 -5.36 -15.72 -7.62
C GLN A 16 -3.97 -15.65 -6.96
N TRP A 17 -3.23 -14.55 -7.11
CA TRP A 17 -1.91 -14.39 -6.50
C TRP A 17 -1.97 -14.53 -4.97
N PHE A 18 -2.95 -13.94 -4.32
CA PHE A 18 -3.12 -14.02 -2.87
C PHE A 18 -3.47 -15.43 -2.37
N ASP A 19 -4.21 -16.18 -3.18
CA ASP A 19 -4.58 -17.56 -2.88
C ASP A 19 -3.38 -18.50 -3.08
N GLU A 20 -2.48 -18.21 -4.01
CA GLU A 20 -1.27 -18.97 -4.29
C GLU A 20 -0.10 -18.62 -3.35
N HIS A 21 -0.09 -17.41 -2.76
CA HIS A 21 0.98 -16.90 -1.88
C HIS A 21 0.43 -16.50 -0.51
N THR A 22 -0.34 -17.41 0.09
CA THR A 22 -1.07 -17.14 1.36
C THR A 22 -0.14 -16.75 2.51
N GLU A 23 1.05 -17.34 2.58
CA GLU A 23 2.04 -17.07 3.63
C GLU A 23 2.60 -15.63 3.50
N ALA A 24 2.96 -15.21 2.29
CA ALA A 24 3.41 -13.85 2.01
C ALA A 24 2.30 -12.82 2.32
N TYR A 25 1.09 -13.06 1.82
CA TYR A 25 -0.05 -12.19 2.07
C TYR A 25 -0.35 -12.02 3.57
N ARG A 26 -0.30 -13.12 4.35
CA ARG A 26 -0.48 -13.05 5.81
C ARG A 26 0.63 -12.26 6.49
N ALA A 27 1.89 -12.44 6.06
CA ALA A 27 3.00 -11.67 6.59
C ALA A 27 2.84 -10.17 6.33
N GLU A 28 2.34 -9.76 5.15
CA GLU A 28 2.02 -8.37 4.82
C GLU A 28 0.92 -7.80 5.73
N ILE A 29 -0.18 -8.56 5.93
CA ILE A 29 -1.25 -8.16 6.84
C ILE A 29 -0.74 -8.05 8.28
N ASP A 30 0.05 -9.01 8.77
CA ASP A 30 0.62 -8.99 10.12
C ASP A 30 1.53 -7.76 10.32
N ALA A 31 2.31 -7.37 9.29
CA ALA A 31 3.15 -6.18 9.32
C ALA A 31 2.31 -4.90 9.39
N LEU A 32 1.33 -4.75 8.49
CA LEU A 32 0.46 -3.56 8.45
C LEU A 32 -0.41 -3.43 9.70
N SER A 33 -0.91 -4.54 10.26
CA SER A 33 -1.71 -4.55 11.49
C SER A 33 -0.96 -4.02 12.73
N ARG A 34 0.39 -3.94 12.70
CA ARG A 34 1.15 -3.30 13.78
C ARG A 34 1.12 -1.78 13.70
N LEU A 35 0.93 -1.24 12.50
CA LEU A 35 1.00 0.19 12.21
C LEU A 35 -0.37 0.85 12.10
N VAL A 36 -1.39 0.10 11.66
CA VAL A 36 -2.75 0.63 11.53
C VAL A 36 -3.42 0.66 12.91
N PRO A 37 -3.85 1.85 13.40
CA PRO A 37 -4.52 1.95 14.70
C PRO A 37 -5.87 1.22 14.69
N ALA A 38 -6.17 0.46 15.75
CA ALA A 38 -7.46 -0.18 15.91
C ALA A 38 -8.59 0.84 16.03
N ASP A 39 -9.77 0.53 15.48
CA ASP A 39 -10.96 1.37 15.51
C ASP A 39 -10.80 2.76 14.83
N ALA A 40 -9.77 2.97 14.01
CA ALA A 40 -9.54 4.21 13.28
C ALA A 40 -10.50 4.32 12.09
N PHE A 41 -11.05 5.49 11.83
CA PHE A 41 -11.80 5.75 10.60
C PHE A 41 -10.84 5.91 9.44
N GLY A 42 -10.76 4.87 8.61
CA GLY A 42 -9.69 4.66 7.63
C GLY A 42 -10.08 4.88 6.18
N LEU A 43 -9.05 5.14 5.36
CA LEU A 43 -9.11 5.20 3.90
C LEU A 43 -7.99 4.34 3.32
N GLU A 44 -8.27 3.41 2.40
CA GLU A 44 -7.23 2.81 1.55
C GLU A 44 -7.18 3.53 0.20
N ILE A 45 -5.99 4.06 -0.15
CA ILE A 45 -5.69 4.73 -1.42
C ILE A 45 -5.07 3.70 -2.37
N GLY A 46 -5.75 3.41 -3.47
CA GLY A 46 -5.45 2.27 -4.32
C GLY A 46 -5.96 0.97 -3.72
N VAL A 47 -7.23 0.96 -3.30
CA VAL A 47 -7.86 -0.15 -2.58
C VAL A 47 -7.88 -1.46 -3.39
N GLY A 48 -7.74 -1.35 -4.72
CA GLY A 48 -7.83 -2.50 -5.60
C GLY A 48 -9.08 -3.32 -5.34
N SER A 49 -8.92 -4.61 -5.13
CA SER A 49 -10.02 -5.52 -4.80
C SER A 49 -10.41 -5.56 -3.31
N GLY A 50 -9.76 -4.75 -2.44
CA GLY A 50 -10.06 -4.69 -1.01
C GLY A 50 -9.37 -5.76 -0.16
N ARG A 51 -8.38 -6.47 -0.71
CA ARG A 51 -7.66 -7.55 -0.01
C ARG A 51 -6.95 -7.08 1.26
N PHE A 52 -6.54 -5.82 1.31
CA PHE A 52 -5.91 -5.25 2.50
C PHE A 52 -6.92 -4.48 3.37
N ALA A 53 -7.83 -3.72 2.77
CA ALA A 53 -8.84 -2.98 3.51
C ALA A 53 -9.69 -3.88 4.42
N GLU A 54 -10.17 -5.04 3.92
CA GLU A 54 -11.03 -5.95 4.68
C GLU A 54 -10.35 -6.45 5.98
N PRO A 55 -9.17 -7.10 5.98
CA PRO A 55 -8.54 -7.59 7.21
C PRO A 55 -7.96 -6.49 8.10
N LEU A 56 -7.69 -5.29 7.57
CA LEU A 56 -7.26 -4.11 8.33
C LEU A 56 -8.42 -3.28 8.86
N GLU A 57 -9.67 -3.72 8.63
CA GLU A 57 -10.90 -3.05 9.07
C GLU A 57 -11.01 -1.59 8.54
N ILE A 58 -10.50 -1.34 7.32
CA ILE A 58 -10.61 -0.05 6.63
C ILE A 58 -11.93 -0.01 5.84
N GLU A 59 -12.80 0.94 6.19
CA GLU A 59 -14.17 0.98 5.67
C GLU A 59 -14.31 1.70 4.32
N THR A 60 -13.35 2.58 3.96
CA THR A 60 -13.42 3.38 2.74
C THR A 60 -12.26 3.09 1.82
N GLY A 61 -12.52 2.93 0.51
CA GLY A 61 -11.50 2.69 -0.50
C GLY A 61 -11.62 3.60 -1.72
N VAL A 62 -10.48 3.96 -2.32
CA VAL A 62 -10.44 4.69 -3.60
C VAL A 62 -9.51 3.98 -4.59
N ASP A 63 -9.97 3.77 -5.82
CA ASP A 63 -9.18 3.18 -6.91
C ASP A 63 -9.66 3.71 -8.27
N PRO A 64 -8.79 3.86 -9.30
CA PRO A 64 -9.20 4.19 -10.66
C PRO A 64 -9.85 3.02 -11.42
N ALA A 65 -9.52 1.75 -11.09
CA ALA A 65 -9.93 0.53 -11.77
C ALA A 65 -11.34 0.09 -11.33
N VAL A 66 -12.32 0.17 -12.23
CA VAL A 66 -13.72 -0.14 -11.91
C VAL A 66 -13.93 -1.61 -11.58
N GLU A 67 -13.30 -2.51 -12.32
CA GLU A 67 -13.41 -3.96 -12.10
C GLU A 67 -12.89 -4.35 -10.70
N MET A 68 -11.82 -3.68 -10.22
CA MET A 68 -11.31 -3.88 -8.88
C MET A 68 -12.29 -3.40 -7.79
N LEU A 69 -12.92 -2.24 -8.01
CA LEU A 69 -13.87 -1.68 -7.06
C LEU A 69 -15.12 -2.57 -6.86
N GLU A 70 -15.52 -3.33 -7.88
CA GLU A 70 -16.63 -4.30 -7.74
C GLU A 70 -16.28 -5.40 -6.72
N TYR A 71 -15.05 -5.90 -6.72
CA TYR A 71 -14.58 -6.87 -5.71
C TYR A 71 -14.50 -6.26 -4.30
N ALA A 72 -14.04 -5.01 -4.19
CA ALA A 72 -13.96 -4.32 -2.90
C ALA A 72 -15.36 -4.03 -2.31
N ASP A 73 -16.33 -3.64 -3.14
CA ASP A 73 -17.73 -3.46 -2.74
C ASP A 73 -18.35 -4.78 -2.24
N ASP A 74 -18.09 -5.89 -2.94
CA ASP A 74 -18.53 -7.24 -2.53
C ASP A 74 -17.93 -7.67 -1.17
N ARG A 75 -16.76 -7.11 -0.77
CA ARG A 75 -16.14 -7.27 0.56
C ARG A 75 -16.70 -6.30 1.61
N GLY A 76 -17.63 -5.42 1.23
CA GLY A 76 -18.30 -4.50 2.13
C GLY A 76 -17.54 -3.20 2.39
N ILE A 77 -16.64 -2.82 1.50
CA ILE A 77 -15.87 -1.57 1.57
C ILE A 77 -16.65 -0.48 0.82
N ASP A 78 -16.81 0.69 1.41
CA ASP A 78 -17.40 1.87 0.77
C ASP A 78 -16.42 2.41 -0.29
N VAL A 79 -16.67 2.11 -1.56
CA VAL A 79 -15.75 2.41 -2.66
C VAL A 79 -16.07 3.70 -3.39
N VAL A 80 -15.02 4.43 -3.79
CA VAL A 80 -15.11 5.63 -4.62
C VAL A 80 -14.11 5.53 -5.76
N ARG A 81 -14.55 5.80 -6.99
CA ARG A 81 -13.62 5.87 -8.12
C ARG A 81 -12.84 7.17 -8.08
N GLY A 82 -11.50 7.08 -8.08
CA GLY A 82 -10.61 8.23 -8.05
C GLY A 82 -9.15 7.84 -8.25
N VAL A 83 -8.26 8.84 -8.24
CA VAL A 83 -6.80 8.67 -8.33
C VAL A 83 -6.15 9.21 -7.06
N ALA A 84 -4.98 8.68 -6.72
CA ALA A 84 -4.26 9.04 -5.50
C ALA A 84 -3.83 10.51 -5.45
N GLU A 85 -3.50 11.08 -6.61
CA GLU A 85 -3.05 12.47 -6.77
C GLU A 85 -4.18 13.52 -6.68
N ALA A 86 -5.45 13.08 -6.63
CA ALA A 86 -6.62 13.96 -6.52
C ALA A 86 -7.78 13.24 -5.83
N LEU A 87 -7.69 13.11 -4.52
CA LEU A 87 -8.64 12.34 -3.71
C LEU A 87 -10.00 13.05 -3.60
N PRO A 88 -11.13 12.35 -3.88
CA PRO A 88 -12.48 12.95 -3.87
C PRO A 88 -13.05 13.12 -2.45
N PHE A 89 -12.21 13.39 -1.48
CA PHE A 89 -12.58 13.54 -0.08
C PHE A 89 -12.25 14.95 0.43
N ARG A 90 -12.97 15.38 1.48
CA ARG A 90 -12.70 16.65 2.15
C ARG A 90 -11.42 16.56 3.01
N THR A 91 -10.82 17.70 3.27
CA THR A 91 -9.73 17.86 4.24
C THR A 91 -10.15 17.38 5.64
N ASP A 92 -9.18 16.84 6.41
CA ASP A 92 -9.32 16.43 7.82
C ASP A 92 -10.48 15.45 8.05
N ARG A 93 -10.57 14.43 7.22
CA ARG A 93 -11.66 13.45 7.28
C ARG A 93 -11.30 12.17 8.04
N PHE A 94 -10.10 11.62 7.77
CA PHE A 94 -9.71 10.29 8.22
C PHE A 94 -8.70 10.35 9.36
N ASP A 95 -8.73 9.31 10.19
CA ASP A 95 -7.76 9.10 11.28
C ASP A 95 -6.51 8.40 10.74
N VAL A 96 -6.70 7.49 9.76
CA VAL A 96 -5.62 6.78 9.07
C VAL A 96 -5.89 6.71 7.57
N ALA A 97 -4.84 6.85 6.77
CA ALA A 97 -4.84 6.49 5.36
C ALA A 97 -3.81 5.36 5.14
N VAL A 98 -4.14 4.42 4.26
CA VAL A 98 -3.28 3.27 3.95
C VAL A 98 -3.01 3.25 2.46
N ILE A 99 -1.77 2.99 2.05
CA ILE A 99 -1.35 2.77 0.66
C ILE A 99 -0.58 1.45 0.64
N VAL A 100 -1.13 0.39 0.05
CA VAL A 100 -0.46 -0.92 0.01
C VAL A 100 -0.14 -1.30 -1.42
N THR A 101 1.13 -1.56 -1.71
CA THR A 101 1.68 -1.94 -3.03
C THR A 101 1.20 -1.07 -4.21
N THR A 102 0.69 0.12 -3.92
CA THR A 102 0.11 1.07 -4.89
C THR A 102 1.09 2.17 -5.28
N ILE A 103 2.01 2.55 -4.36
CA ILE A 103 2.91 3.70 -4.56
C ILE A 103 3.80 3.58 -5.81
N CYS A 104 4.13 2.36 -6.23
CA CYS A 104 4.91 2.09 -7.44
C CYS A 104 4.12 2.31 -8.76
N PHE A 105 2.81 2.54 -8.68
CA PHE A 105 1.93 2.72 -9.84
C PHE A 105 1.38 4.13 -9.98
N VAL A 106 1.53 5.00 -9.00
CA VAL A 106 1.09 6.41 -9.09
C VAL A 106 1.95 7.18 -10.09
N ASP A 107 1.37 8.22 -10.69
CA ASP A 107 2.07 9.07 -11.65
C ASP A 107 2.94 10.14 -10.95
N ASP A 108 2.54 10.57 -9.73
CA ASP A 108 3.17 11.65 -8.95
C ASP A 108 3.13 11.33 -7.45
N VAL A 109 4.24 10.81 -6.91
CA VAL A 109 4.37 10.45 -5.49
C VAL A 109 4.21 11.67 -4.57
N PRO A 110 4.89 12.81 -4.81
CA PRO A 110 4.68 14.03 -4.02
C PRO A 110 3.21 14.50 -3.99
N ALA A 111 2.51 14.50 -5.12
CA ALA A 111 1.09 14.86 -5.16
C ALA A 111 0.22 13.86 -4.39
N THR A 112 0.53 12.56 -4.46
CA THR A 112 -0.15 11.51 -3.68
C THR A 112 0.00 11.75 -2.18
N PHE A 113 1.20 12.03 -1.70
CA PHE A 113 1.43 12.29 -0.27
C PHE A 113 0.80 13.61 0.19
N ALA A 114 0.82 14.65 -0.65
CA ALA A 114 0.12 15.89 -0.34
C ALA A 114 -1.41 15.70 -0.19
N GLU A 115 -2.02 14.88 -1.04
CA GLU A 115 -3.44 14.53 -0.95
C GLU A 115 -3.75 13.64 0.26
N ALA A 116 -2.90 12.63 0.54
CA ALA A 116 -3.01 11.80 1.73
C ALA A 116 -2.95 12.67 3.00
N ARG A 117 -1.97 13.58 3.10
CA ARG A 117 -1.87 14.52 4.21
C ARG A 117 -3.09 15.42 4.32
N ARG A 118 -3.61 15.92 3.19
CA ARG A 118 -4.80 16.80 3.18
C ARG A 118 -6.05 16.13 3.75
N VAL A 119 -6.25 14.86 3.47
CA VAL A 119 -7.46 14.13 3.91
C VAL A 119 -7.34 13.58 5.34
N LEU A 120 -6.12 13.48 5.87
CA LEU A 120 -5.85 13.09 7.25
C LEU A 120 -6.07 14.25 8.21
N ARG A 121 -6.56 13.96 9.42
CA ARG A 121 -6.65 14.92 10.52
C ARG A 121 -5.27 15.22 11.11
N PRO A 122 -5.07 16.37 11.76
CA PRO A 122 -3.90 16.54 12.65
C PRO A 122 -3.83 15.37 13.65
N GLY A 123 -2.65 14.82 13.86
CA GLY A 123 -2.42 13.62 14.66
C GLY A 123 -2.84 12.29 13.98
N GLY A 124 -3.40 12.34 12.77
CA GLY A 124 -3.67 11.14 11.97
C GLY A 124 -2.41 10.60 11.30
N SER A 125 -2.44 9.35 10.84
CA SER A 125 -1.27 8.70 10.24
C SER A 125 -1.51 8.20 8.81
N LEU A 126 -0.44 8.20 8.02
CA LEU A 126 -0.35 7.51 6.75
C LEU A 126 0.48 6.24 6.94
N VAL A 127 -0.07 5.10 6.56
CA VAL A 127 0.65 3.81 6.53
C VAL A 127 0.91 3.43 5.08
N VAL A 128 2.18 3.24 4.72
CA VAL A 128 2.58 2.82 3.36
C VAL A 128 3.24 1.45 3.43
N GLY A 129 2.63 0.45 2.79
CA GLY A 129 3.19 -0.88 2.59
C GLY A 129 3.69 -1.05 1.16
N TYR A 130 4.94 -1.46 0.96
CA TYR A 130 5.54 -1.55 -0.37
C TYR A 130 6.70 -2.56 -0.41
N ILE A 131 7.10 -2.92 -1.64
CA ILE A 131 8.29 -3.74 -1.87
C ILE A 131 9.49 -2.81 -2.00
N ASP A 132 10.41 -2.85 -1.02
CA ASP A 132 11.63 -2.05 -1.05
C ASP A 132 12.56 -2.50 -2.16
N ARG A 133 12.85 -1.59 -3.10
CA ARG A 133 13.71 -1.79 -4.26
C ARG A 133 15.11 -2.30 -3.88
N GLU A 134 15.63 -1.89 -2.72
CA GLU A 134 17.00 -2.18 -2.29
C GLU A 134 17.12 -3.50 -1.51
N SER A 135 15.98 -4.09 -1.11
CA SER A 135 15.96 -5.41 -0.48
C SER A 135 16.41 -6.52 -1.44
N PRO A 136 16.95 -7.65 -0.93
CA PRO A 136 17.37 -8.77 -1.78
C PRO A 136 16.25 -9.28 -2.71
N VAL A 137 15.02 -9.44 -2.19
CA VAL A 137 13.87 -9.89 -2.97
C VAL A 137 13.36 -8.77 -3.89
N GLY A 138 13.39 -7.50 -3.45
CA GLY A 138 13.03 -6.35 -4.27
C GLY A 138 13.91 -6.20 -5.52
N GLN A 139 15.20 -6.55 -5.42
CA GLN A 139 16.10 -6.60 -6.59
C GLN A 139 15.67 -7.69 -7.59
N GLN A 140 15.23 -8.85 -7.11
CA GLN A 140 14.69 -9.92 -7.98
C GLN A 140 13.39 -9.46 -8.66
N TYR A 141 12.49 -8.77 -7.97
CA TYR A 141 11.28 -8.20 -8.61
C TYR A 141 11.63 -7.28 -9.78
N GLN A 142 12.67 -6.47 -9.66
CA GLN A 142 13.12 -5.58 -10.75
C GLN A 142 13.71 -6.36 -11.94
N GLU A 143 14.44 -7.45 -11.69
CA GLU A 143 15.01 -8.30 -12.76
C GLU A 143 13.91 -8.96 -13.61
N TYR A 144 12.81 -9.38 -13.00
CA TYR A 144 11.72 -10.10 -13.65
C TYR A 144 10.50 -9.24 -13.97
N LYS A 145 10.51 -7.94 -13.68
CA LYS A 145 9.34 -7.08 -13.82
C LYS A 145 8.75 -7.07 -15.24
N ASP A 146 9.57 -7.13 -16.27
CA ASP A 146 9.13 -7.09 -17.67
C ASP A 146 8.32 -8.34 -18.08
N GLU A 147 8.47 -9.45 -17.35
CA GLU A 147 7.74 -10.69 -17.56
C GLU A 147 6.36 -10.69 -16.86
N ASN A 148 6.17 -9.80 -15.89
CA ASN A 148 4.92 -9.70 -15.14
C ASN A 148 4.09 -8.50 -15.63
N PRO A 149 2.86 -8.71 -16.15
CA PRO A 149 2.02 -7.63 -16.68
C PRO A 149 1.69 -6.56 -15.64
N PHE A 150 1.63 -6.89 -14.35
CA PHE A 150 1.37 -5.92 -13.29
C PHE A 150 2.57 -5.03 -13.01
N TYR A 151 3.79 -5.58 -13.02
CA TYR A 151 5.00 -4.84 -12.61
C TYR A 151 5.76 -4.19 -13.75
N ARG A 152 5.44 -4.49 -15.02
CA ARG A 152 6.14 -3.94 -16.19
C ARG A 152 6.28 -2.41 -16.14
N ASP A 153 5.20 -1.72 -15.77
CA ASP A 153 5.15 -0.27 -15.69
C ASP A 153 5.37 0.26 -14.27
N ALA A 154 5.64 -0.63 -13.28
CA ALA A 154 5.89 -0.24 -11.90
C ALA A 154 7.23 0.52 -11.76
N THR A 155 7.23 1.53 -10.91
CA THR A 155 8.44 2.24 -10.49
C THR A 155 8.69 1.88 -9.03
N PHE A 156 9.55 0.87 -8.81
CA PHE A 156 9.92 0.48 -7.45
C PHE A 156 10.70 1.60 -6.76
N VAL A 157 10.43 1.81 -5.49
CA VAL A 157 11.00 2.87 -4.66
C VAL A 157 11.86 2.26 -3.54
N SER A 158 12.80 3.04 -3.01
CA SER A 158 13.52 2.68 -1.79
C SER A 158 12.88 3.32 -0.56
N THR A 159 13.19 2.78 0.61
CA THR A 159 12.73 3.36 1.88
C THR A 159 13.23 4.79 2.06
N ASP A 160 14.52 5.06 1.76
CA ASP A 160 15.11 6.39 1.93
C ASP A 160 14.43 7.43 1.02
N GLU A 161 14.12 7.09 -0.26
CA GLU A 161 13.37 7.99 -1.16
C GLU A 161 11.96 8.28 -0.63
N LEU A 162 11.25 7.27 -0.12
CA LEU A 162 9.91 7.48 0.42
C LEU A 162 9.91 8.33 1.68
N VAL A 163 10.90 8.17 2.56
CA VAL A 163 11.06 9.01 3.76
C VAL A 163 11.28 10.46 3.37
N ASP A 164 12.18 10.73 2.41
CA ASP A 164 12.43 12.10 1.92
C ASP A 164 11.13 12.73 1.35
N ASP A 165 10.38 11.99 0.53
CA ASP A 165 9.11 12.47 -0.04
C ASP A 165 8.02 12.69 1.03
N LEU A 166 7.97 11.85 2.07
CA LEU A 166 7.03 11.99 3.20
C LEU A 166 7.39 13.19 4.08
N GLU A 167 8.68 13.40 4.38
CA GLU A 167 9.16 14.59 5.10
C GLU A 167 8.84 15.87 4.32
N ASP A 168 9.09 15.90 3.01
CA ASP A 168 8.76 17.03 2.13
C ASP A 168 7.25 17.31 2.08
N ALA A 169 6.40 16.27 2.19
CA ALA A 169 4.96 16.41 2.31
C ALA A 169 4.50 16.88 3.70
N GLY A 170 5.41 16.92 4.69
CA GLY A 170 5.16 17.42 6.05
C GLY A 170 4.67 16.36 7.03
N PHE A 171 4.97 15.09 6.81
CA PHE A 171 4.84 14.03 7.80
C PHE A 171 6.05 13.98 8.72
N ALA A 172 5.90 13.38 9.90
CA ALA A 172 6.94 13.20 10.91
C ALA A 172 6.70 11.91 11.72
N ASP A 173 7.56 11.63 12.70
CA ASP A 173 7.41 10.53 13.66
C ASP A 173 7.20 9.18 12.96
N PHE A 174 8.24 8.71 12.27
CA PHE A 174 8.23 7.50 11.47
C PHE A 174 8.41 6.23 12.31
N GLU A 175 7.55 5.22 12.06
CA GLU A 175 7.74 3.86 12.54
C GLU A 175 7.89 2.91 11.33
N PHE A 176 8.77 1.90 11.46
CA PHE A 176 9.09 0.98 10.37
C PHE A 176 8.96 -0.45 10.82
N VAL A 177 8.36 -1.26 9.96
CA VAL A 177 8.32 -2.73 10.08
C VAL A 177 8.71 -3.37 8.75
N GLN A 178 9.25 -4.59 8.81
CA GLN A 178 9.60 -5.35 7.62
C GLN A 178 9.26 -6.82 7.78
N THR A 179 8.97 -7.47 6.65
CA THR A 179 8.72 -8.90 6.55
C THR A 179 9.07 -9.42 5.16
N ILE A 180 8.85 -10.70 4.88
CA ILE A 180 9.16 -11.38 3.60
C ILE A 180 10.66 -11.33 3.32
N PHE A 181 11.38 -12.31 3.89
CA PHE A 181 12.84 -12.41 3.80
C PHE A 181 13.30 -13.38 2.71
N GLU A 182 12.38 -14.11 2.08
CA GLU A 182 12.63 -15.01 0.95
C GLU A 182 11.61 -14.77 -0.18
N TRP A 183 11.79 -15.43 -1.31
CA TRP A 183 10.87 -15.27 -2.43
C TRP A 183 9.47 -15.77 -2.08
N PRO A 184 8.37 -15.01 -2.33
CA PRO A 184 7.01 -15.39 -1.92
C PRO A 184 6.57 -16.78 -2.35
N GLY A 185 7.00 -17.25 -3.53
CA GLY A 185 6.70 -18.59 -4.03
C GLY A 185 7.53 -19.73 -3.40
N GLU A 186 8.46 -19.41 -2.52
CA GLU A 186 9.32 -20.37 -1.80
C GLU A 186 9.01 -20.42 -0.31
N MET A 187 8.10 -19.56 0.17
CA MET A 187 7.71 -19.49 1.59
C MET A 187 6.87 -20.71 1.99
N ASP A 188 7.36 -21.48 2.95
CA ASP A 188 6.65 -22.64 3.56
C ASP A 188 5.86 -22.23 4.84
N GLU A 189 6.19 -21.09 5.43
CA GLU A 189 5.55 -20.53 6.64
C GLU A 189 5.50 -19.00 6.59
N VAL A 190 4.66 -18.40 7.43
CA VAL A 190 4.53 -16.94 7.53
C VAL A 190 5.80 -16.36 8.15
N ASP A 191 6.46 -15.45 7.46
CA ASP A 191 7.64 -14.77 7.97
C ASP A 191 7.32 -13.85 9.16
N PRO A 192 8.23 -13.73 10.12
CA PRO A 192 8.03 -12.85 11.26
C PRO A 192 8.11 -11.38 10.85
N VAL A 193 7.32 -10.54 11.50
CA VAL A 193 7.45 -9.09 11.40
C VAL A 193 8.57 -8.60 12.32
N ARG A 194 9.52 -7.83 11.78
CA ARG A 194 10.63 -7.20 12.50
C ARG A 194 10.54 -5.69 12.41
N ASP A 195 11.06 -5.00 13.41
CA ASP A 195 11.21 -3.54 13.38
C ASP A 195 12.31 -3.13 12.38
N GLY A 196 12.18 -1.93 11.78
CA GLY A 196 13.14 -1.39 10.82
C GLY A 196 12.91 -1.85 9.38
N TYR A 197 13.93 -1.71 8.53
CA TYR A 197 13.92 -2.03 7.10
C TYR A 197 15.31 -2.48 6.61
N GLY A 198 15.42 -2.88 5.34
CA GLY A 198 16.67 -3.21 4.65
C GLY A 198 16.99 -4.70 4.55
N GLU A 199 16.27 -5.58 5.25
CA GLU A 199 16.43 -7.04 5.15
C GLU A 199 15.22 -7.67 4.44
N GLY A 200 14.00 -7.36 4.92
CA GLY A 200 12.74 -7.84 4.34
C GLY A 200 12.36 -7.08 3.08
N SER A 201 11.68 -7.75 2.15
CA SER A 201 11.24 -7.13 0.90
C SER A 201 9.99 -6.27 1.06
N PHE A 202 9.07 -6.68 1.89
CA PHE A 202 7.90 -5.87 2.24
C PHE A 202 8.23 -5.00 3.45
N VAL A 203 8.13 -3.69 3.25
CA VAL A 203 8.34 -2.68 4.30
C VAL A 203 7.04 -1.93 4.52
N GLY A 204 6.65 -1.77 5.79
CA GLY A 204 5.61 -0.86 6.24
C GLY A 204 6.23 0.37 6.88
N ILE A 205 5.75 1.55 6.50
CA ILE A 205 6.09 2.83 7.14
C ILE A 205 4.80 3.43 7.70
N GLU A 206 4.78 3.79 8.98
CA GLU A 206 3.81 4.74 9.51
C GLU A 206 4.47 6.12 9.58
N ALA A 207 3.74 7.16 9.16
CA ALA A 207 4.16 8.55 9.21
C ALA A 207 3.01 9.43 9.71
N VAL A 208 3.24 10.24 10.72
CA VAL A 208 2.19 11.00 11.42
C VAL A 208 2.07 12.42 10.87
N VAL A 209 0.85 12.91 10.73
CA VAL A 209 0.58 14.34 10.50
C VAL A 209 0.78 15.08 11.82
N PRO A 210 1.75 16.00 11.95
CA PRO A 210 1.99 16.72 13.19
C PRO A 210 0.74 17.47 13.69
N ASP A 211 0.53 17.47 15.01
CA ASP A 211 -0.41 18.39 15.66
C ASP A 211 0.13 19.83 15.52
N GLU A 212 -0.70 20.79 15.10
CA GLU A 212 -0.30 22.21 15.04
C GLU A 212 -0.06 22.82 16.44
#